data_186b0ae73853fb2949fb1bbbbf467e5e
#
_entry.id   186b0ae73853fb2949fb1bbbbf467e5e
#
_cell.length_a   1.000
_cell.length_b   1.000
_cell.length_c   1.000
_cell.angle_alpha   90.00
_cell.angle_beta   90.00
_cell.angle_gamma   90.00
#
_symmetry.space_group_name_H-M   'P 1'
#
loop_
_entity.id
_entity.type
_entity.pdbx_description
1 polymer ?
#
loop_
_entity_poly.entity_id
_entity_poly.type
_entity_poly.pdbx_seq_one_letter_code
_entity_poly.pdbx_strand_id
1 'polypeptide(L)'
;MALSTDEENKVREIIEAFTNGKRLSDLPDVSGNNPFKLLCEVLEDGESKKAALAAMLPYMEENCMYGIEYDVTVSSPDVTRIGNMSLHKSLPVHNRMKGCLLDDNGNVVEYLNPSDWTGQTRDGSRGQVMVELPMYYRKFETEGNKRRVKFSEYPLPGYHQVKKKYVSAYEASVQ
;
A
#
# COMPACT_ATOMS: atom_id res chain seq x y z
N MET A 1 16.49 -1.35 -7.69
CA MET A 1 16.33 -0.07 -8.41
C MET A 1 14.87 0.32 -8.21
N ALA A 2 14.57 1.51 -7.70
CA ALA A 2 13.18 1.95 -7.58
C ALA A 2 12.63 2.23 -8.98
N LEU A 3 11.34 1.93 -9.21
CA LEU A 3 10.66 2.28 -10.44
C LEU A 3 10.62 3.80 -10.59
N SER A 4 10.68 4.30 -11.81
CA SER A 4 10.38 5.71 -12.09
C SER A 4 8.88 5.96 -11.89
N THR A 5 8.48 7.21 -11.67
CA THR A 5 7.07 7.60 -11.51
C THR A 5 6.21 7.13 -12.68
N ASP A 6 6.78 7.13 -13.89
CA ASP A 6 6.09 6.67 -15.11
C ASP A 6 5.86 5.16 -15.11
N GLU A 7 6.86 4.39 -14.65
CA GLU A 7 6.74 2.94 -14.49
C GLU A 7 5.75 2.58 -13.38
N GLU A 8 5.72 3.33 -12.28
CA GLU A 8 4.74 3.15 -11.20
C GLU A 8 3.32 3.39 -11.70
N ASN A 9 3.08 4.43 -12.49
CA ASN A 9 1.78 4.71 -13.08
C ASN A 9 1.33 3.60 -14.03
N LYS A 10 2.24 3.10 -14.88
CA LYS A 10 1.96 1.97 -15.78
C LYS A 10 1.63 0.69 -15.02
N VAL A 11 2.35 0.39 -13.94
CA VAL A 11 2.03 -0.75 -13.07
C VAL A 11 0.64 -0.58 -12.46
N ARG A 12 0.28 0.63 -12.03
CA ARG A 12 -1.05 0.93 -11.48
C ARG A 12 -2.15 0.67 -12.53
N GLU A 13 -2.00 1.17 -13.74
CA GLU A 13 -2.94 0.97 -14.84
C GLU A 13 -3.12 -0.52 -15.17
N ILE A 14 -2.03 -1.28 -15.20
CA ILE A 14 -2.06 -2.72 -15.44
C ILE A 14 -2.84 -3.43 -14.32
N ILE A 15 -2.56 -3.13 -13.06
CA ILE A 15 -3.24 -3.71 -11.90
C ILE A 15 -4.74 -3.40 -11.94
N GLU A 16 -5.09 -2.13 -12.20
CA GLU A 16 -6.49 -1.71 -12.32
C GLU A 16 -7.20 -2.40 -13.48
N ALA A 17 -6.52 -2.55 -14.61
CA ALA A 17 -7.06 -3.23 -15.78
C ALA A 17 -7.36 -4.71 -15.49
N PHE A 18 -6.45 -5.43 -14.81
CA PHE A 18 -6.70 -6.82 -14.39
C PHE A 18 -7.83 -6.93 -13.37
N THR A 19 -7.89 -6.02 -12.41
CA THR A 19 -8.94 -6.00 -11.39
C THR A 19 -10.32 -5.77 -12.02
N ASN A 20 -10.39 -4.98 -13.09
CA ASN A 20 -11.61 -4.64 -13.81
C ASN A 20 -11.93 -5.59 -15.00
N GLY A 21 -11.18 -6.69 -15.16
CA GLY A 21 -11.43 -7.70 -16.19
C GLY A 21 -11.14 -7.24 -17.62
N LYS A 22 -10.33 -6.21 -17.82
CA LYS A 22 -9.87 -5.79 -19.15
C LYS A 22 -9.01 -6.87 -19.80
N ARG A 23 -9.02 -6.91 -21.13
CA ARG A 23 -8.16 -7.81 -21.90
C ARG A 23 -6.71 -7.31 -21.88
N LEU A 24 -5.76 -8.23 -21.96
CA LEU A 24 -4.33 -7.91 -22.01
C LEU A 24 -3.98 -7.01 -23.22
N SER A 25 -4.69 -7.19 -24.34
CA SER A 25 -4.58 -6.36 -25.55
C SER A 25 -4.96 -4.89 -25.34
N ASP A 26 -5.68 -4.58 -24.26
CA ASP A 26 -6.16 -3.23 -23.97
C ASP A 26 -5.25 -2.51 -22.96
N LEU A 27 -4.11 -3.13 -22.61
CA LEU A 27 -3.12 -2.54 -21.72
C LEU A 27 -2.17 -1.59 -22.47
N PRO A 28 -1.72 -0.51 -21.82
CA PRO A 28 -0.76 0.39 -22.43
C PRO A 28 0.54 -0.33 -22.79
N ASP A 29 1.13 0.02 -23.92
CA ASP A 29 2.42 -0.53 -24.37
C ASP A 29 3.53 -0.19 -23.37
N VAL A 30 4.12 -1.24 -22.80
CA VAL A 30 5.21 -1.13 -21.82
C VAL A 30 6.54 -1.24 -22.56
N SER A 31 7.02 -0.13 -23.14
CA SER A 31 8.29 -0.09 -23.85
C SER A 31 9.48 0.02 -22.89
N GLY A 32 10.51 -0.85 -23.08
CA GLY A 32 11.76 -0.86 -22.31
C GLY A 32 12.16 -2.24 -21.81
N ASN A 33 13.29 -2.34 -21.08
CA ASN A 33 13.77 -3.58 -20.45
C ASN A 33 12.95 -3.98 -19.21
N ASN A 34 11.65 -3.80 -19.26
CA ASN A 34 10.74 -4.12 -18.17
C ASN A 34 10.38 -5.61 -18.26
N PRO A 35 10.48 -6.41 -17.19
CA PRO A 35 10.09 -7.81 -17.17
C PRO A 35 8.62 -8.02 -17.56
N PHE A 36 7.76 -7.01 -17.42
CA PHE A 36 6.38 -7.04 -17.90
C PHE A 36 6.29 -7.11 -19.44
N LYS A 37 7.20 -6.48 -20.18
CA LYS A 37 7.25 -6.57 -21.64
C LYS A 37 7.54 -8.00 -22.10
N LEU A 38 8.51 -8.67 -21.46
CA LEU A 38 8.86 -10.05 -21.79
C LEU A 38 7.68 -11.01 -21.56
N LEU A 39 6.89 -10.77 -20.53
CA LEU A 39 5.67 -11.53 -20.21
C LEU A 39 4.53 -11.23 -21.18
N CYS A 40 4.38 -10.00 -21.67
CA CYS A 40 3.39 -9.64 -22.68
C CYS A 40 3.73 -10.23 -24.06
N GLU A 41 5.01 -10.26 -24.44
CA GLU A 41 5.46 -10.85 -25.71
C GLU A 41 5.27 -12.39 -25.76
N VAL A 42 5.36 -13.08 -24.62
CA VAL A 42 5.06 -14.53 -24.51
C VAL A 42 3.56 -14.82 -24.60
N LEU A 43 2.70 -13.80 -24.53
CA LEU A 43 1.24 -13.93 -24.48
C LEU A 43 0.53 -13.86 -25.82
N GLU A 44 1.23 -13.75 -26.95
CA GLU A 44 0.59 -13.74 -28.29
C GLU A 44 0.05 -15.11 -28.71
N ASP A 45 0.50 -16.21 -28.10
CA ASP A 45 -0.02 -17.57 -28.34
C ASP A 45 -1.10 -17.92 -27.27
N GLY A 46 -2.33 -18.08 -27.73
CA GLY A 46 -3.58 -18.16 -26.94
C GLY A 46 -3.64 -19.08 -25.71
N GLU A 47 -2.75 -20.07 -25.59
CA GLU A 47 -2.70 -21.03 -24.46
C GLU A 47 -1.80 -20.56 -23.30
N SER A 48 -0.82 -19.72 -23.55
CA SER A 48 0.19 -19.28 -22.57
C SER A 48 -0.33 -18.19 -21.61
N LYS A 49 -1.47 -17.55 -21.92
CA LYS A 49 -1.98 -16.35 -21.21
C LYS A 49 -2.23 -16.58 -19.72
N LYS A 50 -2.85 -17.72 -19.35
CA LYS A 50 -3.17 -18.01 -17.94
C LYS A 50 -1.94 -18.32 -17.10
N ALA A 51 -0.98 -19.06 -17.68
CA ALA A 51 0.25 -19.44 -16.99
C ALA A 51 1.16 -18.22 -16.75
N ALA A 52 1.26 -17.31 -17.73
CA ALA A 52 2.06 -16.10 -17.60
C ALA A 52 1.46 -15.10 -16.58
N LEU A 53 0.13 -14.93 -16.54
CA LEU A 53 -0.55 -14.16 -15.50
C LEU A 53 -0.29 -14.73 -14.11
N ALA A 54 -0.39 -16.05 -13.94
CA ALA A 54 -0.09 -16.69 -12.68
C ALA A 54 1.37 -16.49 -12.23
N ALA A 55 2.32 -16.45 -13.18
CA ALA A 55 3.72 -16.16 -12.92
C ALA A 55 4.00 -14.69 -12.60
N MET A 56 3.20 -13.75 -13.12
CA MET A 56 3.32 -12.33 -12.82
C MET A 56 2.89 -11.97 -11.39
N LEU A 57 1.89 -12.67 -10.85
CA LEU A 57 1.32 -12.34 -9.54
C LEU A 57 2.36 -12.38 -8.40
N PRO A 58 3.22 -13.41 -8.27
CA PRO A 58 4.28 -13.41 -7.27
C PRO A 58 5.27 -12.26 -7.45
N TYR A 59 5.65 -11.97 -8.70
CA TYR A 59 6.54 -10.85 -9.01
C TYR A 59 5.93 -9.50 -8.62
N MET A 60 4.65 -9.28 -8.95
CA MET A 60 3.93 -8.07 -8.56
C MET A 60 3.82 -7.98 -7.03
N GLU A 61 3.49 -9.08 -6.36
CA GLU A 61 3.42 -9.09 -4.90
C GLU A 61 4.79 -8.73 -4.30
N GLU A 62 5.88 -9.35 -4.74
CA GLU A 62 7.23 -9.09 -4.23
C GLU A 62 7.67 -7.63 -4.43
N ASN A 63 7.33 -7.02 -5.57
CA ASN A 63 7.80 -5.67 -5.92
C ASN A 63 6.86 -4.53 -5.46
N CYS A 64 5.57 -4.81 -5.30
CA CYS A 64 4.55 -3.80 -4.98
C CYS A 64 4.08 -3.85 -3.53
N MET A 65 4.70 -4.67 -2.68
CA MET A 65 4.38 -4.72 -1.25
C MET A 65 5.63 -4.59 -0.39
N TYR A 66 5.41 -4.18 0.84
CA TYR A 66 6.36 -4.26 1.94
C TYR A 66 5.64 -4.73 3.20
N GLY A 67 6.37 -5.35 4.10
CA GLY A 67 5.75 -5.91 5.28
C GLY A 67 6.76 -6.48 6.27
N ILE A 68 6.24 -7.13 7.26
CA ILE A 68 7.02 -7.77 8.31
C ILE A 68 6.57 -9.21 8.55
N GLU A 69 7.53 -10.04 8.96
CA GLU A 69 7.30 -11.38 9.48
C GLU A 69 7.84 -11.47 10.90
N TYR A 70 7.13 -12.14 11.79
CA TYR A 70 7.57 -12.43 13.16
C TYR A 70 7.02 -13.78 13.67
N ASP A 71 7.68 -14.35 14.67
CA ASP A 71 7.28 -15.61 15.34
C ASP A 71 6.47 -15.29 16.60
N VAL A 72 5.25 -15.83 16.70
CA VAL A 72 4.35 -15.59 17.85
C VAL A 72 4.68 -16.41 19.09
N THR A 73 5.58 -17.40 18.99
CA THR A 73 6.02 -18.17 20.15
C THR A 73 7.05 -17.46 21.00
N VAL A 74 7.64 -16.39 20.47
CA VAL A 74 8.64 -15.57 21.14
C VAL A 74 7.96 -14.32 21.74
N SER A 75 8.17 -14.09 23.02
CA SER A 75 7.55 -12.97 23.75
C SER A 75 7.98 -11.59 23.23
N SER A 76 9.18 -11.50 22.67
CA SER A 76 9.70 -10.29 22.04
C SER A 76 10.41 -10.68 20.73
N PRO A 77 9.65 -11.00 19.67
CA PRO A 77 10.20 -11.56 18.45
C PRO A 77 11.00 -10.53 17.67
N ASP A 78 12.11 -10.97 17.08
CA ASP A 78 12.76 -10.22 16.02
C ASP A 78 11.84 -10.11 14.80
N VAL A 79 11.77 -8.92 14.25
CA VAL A 79 10.94 -8.63 13.09
C VAL A 79 11.78 -8.66 11.83
N THR A 80 11.43 -9.57 10.92
CA THR A 80 12.05 -9.66 9.59
C THR A 80 11.26 -8.82 8.59
N ARG A 81 11.95 -7.97 7.84
CA ARG A 81 11.35 -7.22 6.73
C ARG A 81 11.15 -8.14 5.52
N ILE A 82 9.99 -8.07 4.90
CA ILE A 82 9.65 -8.85 3.70
C ILE A 82 9.15 -7.95 2.57
N GLY A 83 9.27 -8.42 1.31
CA GLY A 83 8.88 -7.67 0.12
C GLY A 83 9.95 -6.69 -0.33
N ASN A 84 9.54 -5.63 -1.01
CA ASN A 84 10.44 -4.67 -1.63
C ASN A 84 11.16 -3.78 -0.61
N MET A 85 12.48 -3.92 -0.53
CA MET A 85 13.30 -3.16 0.44
C MET A 85 13.35 -1.65 0.14
N SER A 86 13.09 -1.22 -1.09
CA SER A 86 12.97 0.20 -1.43
C SER A 86 11.70 0.79 -0.83
N LEU A 87 10.59 0.03 -0.80
CA LEU A 87 9.36 0.45 -0.15
C LEU A 87 9.51 0.52 1.38
N HIS A 88 10.37 -0.29 1.99
CA HIS A 88 10.72 -0.14 3.41
C HIS A 88 11.49 1.15 3.72
N LYS A 89 12.17 1.74 2.75
CA LYS A 89 12.85 3.04 2.92
C LYS A 89 11.88 4.20 2.75
N SER A 90 10.99 4.11 1.77
CA SER A 90 10.03 5.18 1.43
C SER A 90 8.76 5.14 2.28
N LEU A 91 8.37 3.95 2.79
CA LEU A 91 7.15 3.71 3.58
C LEU A 91 5.91 4.39 2.98
N PRO A 92 5.54 4.13 1.74
CA PRO A 92 4.60 4.98 0.99
C PRO A 92 3.22 5.10 1.65
N VAL A 93 2.73 4.08 2.32
CA VAL A 93 1.46 4.15 3.07
C VAL A 93 1.63 5.05 4.31
N HIS A 94 2.71 4.85 5.09
CA HIS A 94 2.93 5.57 6.34
C HIS A 94 3.28 7.04 6.10
N ASN A 95 4.07 7.35 5.08
CA ASN A 95 4.45 8.73 4.73
C ASN A 95 3.29 9.58 4.22
N ARG A 96 2.15 8.96 3.88
CA ARG A 96 0.92 9.68 3.51
C ARG A 96 -0.01 9.94 4.70
N MET A 97 0.33 9.47 5.90
CA MET A 97 -0.41 9.83 7.11
C MET A 97 -0.24 11.32 7.40
N LYS A 98 -1.33 11.99 7.78
CA LYS A 98 -1.36 13.43 8.00
C LYS A 98 -2.08 13.76 9.29
N GLY A 99 -1.50 14.63 10.11
CA GLY A 99 -2.23 15.29 11.17
C GLY A 99 -3.27 16.24 10.61
N CYS A 100 -4.45 16.28 11.19
CA CYS A 100 -5.52 17.17 10.77
C CYS A 100 -6.45 17.54 11.93
N LEU A 101 -7.25 18.57 11.72
CA LEU A 101 -8.36 18.94 12.59
C LEU A 101 -9.66 18.54 11.90
N LEU A 102 -10.54 17.82 12.60
CA LEU A 102 -11.86 17.46 12.11
C LEU A 102 -12.94 18.28 12.85
N ASP A 103 -13.92 18.73 12.10
CA ASP A 103 -15.17 19.25 12.66
C ASP A 103 -16.07 18.14 13.21
N ASP A 104 -17.19 18.50 13.85
CA ASP A 104 -18.15 17.54 14.40
C ASP A 104 -18.89 16.71 13.32
N ASN A 105 -18.79 17.09 12.07
CA ASN A 105 -19.35 16.36 10.92
C ASN A 105 -18.31 15.38 10.30
N GLY A 106 -17.07 15.38 10.81
CA GLY A 106 -15.99 14.54 10.29
C GLY A 106 -15.29 15.10 9.04
N ASN A 107 -15.48 16.39 8.74
CA ASN A 107 -14.76 17.04 7.65
C ASN A 107 -13.42 17.58 8.15
N VAL A 108 -12.41 17.52 7.28
CA VAL A 108 -11.11 18.13 7.56
C VAL A 108 -11.21 19.64 7.43
N VAL A 109 -11.01 20.34 8.53
CA VAL A 109 -10.96 21.80 8.62
C VAL A 109 -9.58 22.31 8.20
N GLU A 110 -8.53 21.62 8.66
CA GLU A 110 -7.15 21.99 8.41
C GLU A 110 -6.23 20.77 8.50
N TYR A 111 -5.19 20.73 7.64
CA TYR A 111 -4.08 19.79 7.83
C TYR A 111 -2.97 20.45 8.63
N LEU A 112 -2.43 19.70 9.59
CA LEU A 112 -1.29 20.15 10.40
C LEU A 112 0.01 20.06 9.59
N ASN A 113 1.01 20.84 10.01
CA ASN A 113 2.33 20.81 9.39
C ASN A 113 2.91 19.38 9.45
N PRO A 114 3.29 18.76 8.34
CA PRO A 114 3.75 17.38 8.32
C PRO A 114 5.05 17.14 9.10
N SER A 115 5.85 18.18 9.29
CA SER A 115 7.17 18.08 9.94
C SER A 115 7.14 18.43 11.42
N ASP A 116 6.27 19.37 11.82
CA ASP A 116 6.24 19.87 13.20
C ASP A 116 4.88 20.50 13.52
N TRP A 117 4.26 20.04 14.60
CA TRP A 117 2.99 20.56 15.09
C TRP A 117 3.17 21.65 16.17
N THR A 118 4.41 22.04 16.46
CA THR A 118 4.70 23.13 17.42
C THR A 118 4.07 24.43 16.94
N GLY A 119 3.41 25.13 17.84
CA GLY A 119 2.74 26.40 17.53
C GLY A 119 1.42 26.29 16.76
N GLN A 120 0.97 25.08 16.42
CA GLN A 120 -0.34 24.89 15.83
C GLN A 120 -1.41 24.69 16.92
N THR A 121 -2.64 25.19 16.66
CA THR A 121 -3.77 25.05 17.59
C THR A 121 -4.20 23.59 17.68
N ARG A 122 -4.07 22.99 18.87
CA ARG A 122 -4.39 21.58 19.16
C ARG A 122 -5.19 21.40 20.43
N ASP A 123 -5.84 22.45 20.90
CA ASP A 123 -6.62 22.51 22.14
C ASP A 123 -8.10 22.13 21.96
N GLY A 124 -8.47 21.69 20.76
CA GLY A 124 -9.85 21.35 20.42
C GLY A 124 -10.73 22.53 19.99
N SER A 125 -10.27 23.77 20.15
CA SER A 125 -11.08 24.97 19.80
C SER A 125 -11.43 25.08 18.32
N ARG A 126 -10.64 24.48 17.44
CA ARG A 126 -10.83 24.48 15.98
C ARG A 126 -11.24 23.14 15.40
N GLY A 127 -11.38 22.11 16.23
CA GLY A 127 -11.75 20.76 15.84
C GLY A 127 -10.94 19.69 16.58
N GLN A 128 -11.34 18.45 16.39
CA GLN A 128 -10.67 17.30 16.99
C GLN A 128 -9.33 17.03 16.30
N VAL A 129 -8.27 16.86 17.10
CA VAL A 129 -6.94 16.58 16.58
C VAL A 129 -6.82 15.10 16.21
N MET A 130 -6.72 14.82 14.93
CA MET A 130 -6.76 13.48 14.38
C MET A 130 -5.54 13.21 13.47
N VAL A 131 -5.27 11.94 13.24
CA VAL A 131 -4.36 11.47 12.19
C VAL A 131 -5.19 10.82 11.09
N GLU A 132 -5.12 11.38 9.89
CA GLU A 132 -5.68 10.76 8.69
C GLU A 132 -4.81 9.58 8.28
N LEU A 133 -5.38 8.38 8.24
CA LEU A 133 -4.80 7.20 7.64
C LEU A 133 -5.27 7.12 6.19
N PRO A 134 -4.35 7.07 5.21
CA PRO A 134 -4.72 7.01 3.80
C PRO A 134 -5.43 5.68 3.47
N MET A 135 -6.05 5.62 2.31
CA MET A 135 -6.48 4.35 1.73
C MET A 135 -5.24 3.54 1.34
N TYR A 136 -5.25 2.23 1.64
CA TYR A 136 -4.21 1.27 1.29
C TYR A 136 -4.78 -0.15 1.25
N TYR A 137 -3.96 -1.12 0.89
CA TYR A 137 -4.30 -2.53 0.90
C TYR A 137 -3.41 -3.28 1.88
N ARG A 138 -3.98 -4.26 2.58
CA ARG A 138 -3.26 -5.10 3.54
C ARG A 138 -3.60 -6.56 3.38
N LYS A 139 -2.63 -7.42 3.72
CA LYS A 139 -2.81 -8.88 3.80
C LYS A 139 -2.18 -9.38 5.09
N PHE A 140 -2.89 -10.25 5.79
CA PHE A 140 -2.36 -10.99 6.92
C PHE A 140 -2.21 -12.45 6.52
N GLU A 141 -1.06 -13.02 6.81
CA GLU A 141 -0.79 -14.44 6.56
C GLU A 141 -0.31 -15.12 7.82
N THR A 142 -0.65 -16.39 7.93
CA THR A 142 -0.24 -17.28 9.02
C THR A 142 0.35 -18.54 8.41
N GLU A 143 1.58 -18.85 8.76
CA GLU A 143 2.26 -20.09 8.36
C GLU A 143 2.94 -20.69 9.59
N GLY A 144 2.34 -21.75 10.15
CA GLY A 144 2.78 -22.28 11.43
C GLY A 144 2.77 -21.20 12.52
N ASN A 145 3.94 -20.98 13.13
CA ASN A 145 4.13 -19.96 14.18
C ASN A 145 4.43 -18.56 13.61
N LYS A 146 4.62 -18.45 12.32
CA LYS A 146 4.95 -17.17 11.68
C LYS A 146 3.69 -16.38 11.34
N ARG A 147 3.77 -15.09 11.53
CA ARG A 147 2.75 -14.10 11.12
C ARG A 147 3.39 -13.09 10.20
N ARG A 148 2.68 -12.78 9.11
CA ARG A 148 3.09 -11.75 8.15
C ARG A 148 2.03 -10.66 8.08
N VAL A 149 2.49 -9.43 8.12
CA VAL A 149 1.65 -8.25 7.89
C VAL A 149 2.22 -7.54 6.67
N LYS A 150 1.44 -7.49 5.59
CA LYS A 150 1.84 -6.97 4.30
C LYS A 150 1.00 -5.74 3.96
N PHE A 151 1.64 -4.72 3.38
CA PHE A 151 1.04 -3.46 2.94
C PHE A 151 1.33 -3.24 1.47
N SER A 152 0.35 -2.70 0.74
CA SER A 152 0.50 -2.27 -0.65
C SER A 152 -0.35 -1.02 -0.91
N GLU A 153 0.08 -0.20 -1.86
CA GLU A 153 -0.74 0.86 -2.42
C GLU A 153 -1.68 0.34 -3.51
N TYR A 154 -1.50 -0.92 -3.92
CA TYR A 154 -2.20 -1.54 -5.04
C TYR A 154 -3.10 -2.69 -4.59
N PRO A 155 -4.20 -2.96 -5.31
CA PRO A 155 -5.13 -4.06 -5.02
C PRO A 155 -4.56 -5.42 -5.44
N LEU A 156 -3.50 -5.88 -4.78
CA LEU A 156 -2.90 -7.17 -5.04
C LEU A 156 -3.84 -8.32 -4.65
N PRO A 157 -3.75 -9.50 -5.30
CA PRO A 157 -4.58 -10.64 -4.99
C PRO A 157 -4.52 -11.07 -3.52
N GLY A 158 -5.68 -11.22 -2.90
CA GLY A 158 -5.80 -11.56 -1.48
C GLY A 158 -5.54 -10.42 -0.50
N TYR A 159 -5.31 -9.20 -1.01
CA TYR A 159 -5.22 -8.01 -0.18
C TYR A 159 -6.60 -7.38 0.04
N HIS A 160 -6.85 -6.92 1.25
CA HIS A 160 -8.08 -6.23 1.61
C HIS A 160 -7.87 -4.72 1.60
N GLN A 161 -8.77 -4.00 0.95
CA GLN A 161 -8.76 -2.54 0.97
C GLN A 161 -9.08 -2.01 2.37
N VAL A 162 -8.23 -1.14 2.87
CA VAL A 162 -8.49 -0.32 4.04
C VAL A 162 -8.85 1.07 3.56
N LYS A 163 -10.10 1.47 3.75
CA LYS A 163 -10.58 2.80 3.37
C LYS A 163 -9.88 3.88 4.21
N LYS A 164 -9.79 5.08 3.67
CA LYS A 164 -9.34 6.25 4.43
C LYS A 164 -10.14 6.37 5.73
N LYS A 165 -9.47 6.63 6.82
CA LYS A 165 -10.07 6.81 8.15
C LYS A 165 -9.23 7.75 9.00
N TYR A 166 -9.82 8.20 10.09
CA TYR A 166 -9.18 9.08 11.06
C TYR A 166 -9.07 8.35 12.40
N VAL A 167 -7.97 8.55 13.10
CA VAL A 167 -7.76 8.07 14.46
C VAL A 167 -7.36 9.26 15.33
N SER A 168 -7.72 9.25 16.60
CA SER A 168 -7.32 10.31 17.51
C SER A 168 -5.81 10.39 17.61
N ALA A 169 -5.26 11.59 17.59
CA ALA A 169 -3.84 11.82 17.81
C ALA A 169 -3.45 11.71 19.30
N TYR A 170 -4.43 11.76 20.21
CA TYR A 170 -4.26 11.70 21.65
C TYR A 170 -5.16 10.64 22.25
N GLU A 171 -4.79 10.13 23.41
CA GLU A 171 -5.64 9.27 24.20
C GLU A 171 -6.88 10.05 24.68
N ALA A 172 -8.03 9.37 24.74
CA ALA A 172 -9.23 9.95 25.31
C ALA A 172 -9.04 10.11 26.82
N SER A 173 -9.23 11.31 27.33
CA SER A 173 -9.37 11.55 28.77
C SER A 173 -10.83 11.68 29.15
N VAL A 174 -11.24 10.95 30.16
CA VAL A 174 -12.58 11.14 30.80
C VAL A 174 -12.37 12.07 31.96
N GLN A 175 -13.08 13.19 31.95
CA GLN A 175 -13.17 14.11 33.10
C GLN A 175 -14.36 13.70 33.94
#